data_f428a468a73b38eedc56a09643450b5d
#
_entry.id   f428a468a73b38eedc56a09643450b5d
#
_cell.length_a   1.000
_cell.length_b   1.000
_cell.length_c   1.000
_cell.angle_alpha   90.00
_cell.angle_beta   90.00
_cell.angle_gamma   90.00
#
_symmetry.space_group_name_H-M   'P 1'
#
loop_
_entity.id
_entity.type
_entity.pdbx_description
1 polymer ?
#
loop_
_entity_poly.entity_id
_entity_poly.type
_entity_poly.pdbx_seq_one_letter_code
_entity_poly.pdbx_strand_id
1 'polypeptide(L)'
;CENNLIHFYSVPNVRNYLKRRMHLELIGNVPVLDIRQEPLAQPENRLAKRLFDIVFSLLFLCTIFPIIFIIIGLAIKITSPGPIFFKQKRSGEENKEFWCYKFRSMRVNKDSDKVQATLNDPRKTRLGNFMRKTSIDELPQFINVLLGDMSVVGPRPHMLKHTEEYSKLIDKYMVRHLVKPGITGWAQVTGFRGETRELWQMEGRVERDIWYLEHWTFMLDLYIIYKTVKNAVKGEKEAY
;
A
#
# COMPACT_ATOMS: atom_id res chain seq x y z
N CYS A 1 20.08 5.97 -8.09
CA CYS A 1 19.47 6.95 -7.14
C CYS A 1 18.07 6.51 -6.73
N GLU A 2 17.16 6.16 -7.66
CA GLU A 2 15.76 5.83 -7.37
C GLU A 2 15.60 4.61 -6.45
N ASN A 3 16.43 3.57 -6.59
CA ASN A 3 16.41 2.40 -5.69
C ASN A 3 16.91 2.69 -4.26
N ASN A 4 17.53 3.85 -4.05
CA ASN A 4 18.03 4.29 -2.74
C ASN A 4 17.21 5.44 -2.17
N LEU A 5 16.00 5.73 -2.73
CA LEU A 5 15.10 6.81 -2.31
C LEU A 5 15.77 8.22 -2.38
N ILE A 6 16.75 8.40 -3.29
CA ILE A 6 17.44 9.66 -3.50
C ILE A 6 16.80 10.38 -4.68
N HIS A 7 16.33 11.62 -4.47
CA HIS A 7 15.85 12.49 -5.54
C HIS A 7 16.99 12.86 -6.46
N PHE A 8 16.82 12.59 -7.75
CA PHE A 8 17.81 12.91 -8.77
C PHE A 8 17.38 14.17 -9.54
N TYR A 9 18.22 15.18 -9.51
CA TYR A 9 18.07 16.40 -10.29
C TYR A 9 19.16 16.45 -11.36
N SER A 10 18.78 16.65 -12.60
CA SER A 10 19.73 16.84 -13.71
C SER A 10 19.77 18.30 -14.10
N VAL A 11 20.95 18.91 -14.07
CA VAL A 11 21.17 20.24 -14.65
C VAL A 11 21.32 20.08 -16.15
N PRO A 12 20.48 20.73 -16.97
CA PRO A 12 20.50 20.51 -18.41
C PRO A 12 21.79 21.02 -19.05
N ASN A 13 22.50 20.13 -19.73
CA ASN A 13 23.39 20.56 -20.80
C ASN A 13 22.54 20.61 -22.07
N VAL A 14 22.42 21.78 -22.70
CA VAL A 14 21.55 22.06 -23.86
C VAL A 14 21.82 21.10 -25.05
N ARG A 15 22.89 20.32 -24.99
CA ARG A 15 23.29 19.34 -26.02
C ARG A 15 22.76 17.92 -25.78
N ASN A 16 22.17 17.62 -24.63
CA ASN A 16 21.64 16.30 -24.32
C ASN A 16 20.15 16.23 -24.61
N TYR A 17 19.78 15.79 -25.81
CA TYR A 17 18.42 15.42 -26.16
C TYR A 17 18.04 14.11 -25.45
N LEU A 18 17.50 14.19 -24.25
CA LEU A 18 16.92 13.03 -23.59
C LEU A 18 15.54 12.72 -24.17
N LYS A 19 15.29 11.47 -24.54
CA LYS A 19 14.02 10.99 -25.11
C LYS A 19 12.83 11.00 -24.13
N ARG A 20 13.02 11.46 -22.88
CA ARG A 20 11.98 11.51 -21.84
C ARG A 20 11.46 12.94 -21.67
N ARG A 21 10.15 13.06 -21.39
CA ARG A 21 9.58 14.34 -20.96
C ARG A 21 10.23 14.74 -19.64
N MET A 22 10.76 15.94 -19.59
CA MET A 22 11.35 16.53 -18.40
C MET A 22 10.52 17.75 -18.01
N HIS A 23 10.40 17.97 -16.71
CA HIS A 23 9.76 19.16 -16.17
C HIS A 23 10.83 20.10 -15.67
N LEU A 24 10.72 21.37 -16.09
CA LEU A 24 11.61 22.42 -15.64
C LEU A 24 11.09 22.95 -14.31
N GLU A 25 11.87 22.77 -13.25
CA GLU A 25 11.62 23.38 -11.95
C GLU A 25 12.71 24.39 -11.60
N LEU A 26 12.36 25.38 -10.76
CA LEU A 26 13.30 26.35 -10.22
C LEU A 26 13.58 26.02 -8.76
N ILE A 27 14.81 25.67 -8.43
CA ILE A 27 15.29 25.61 -7.04
C ILE A 27 15.99 26.92 -6.75
N GLY A 28 15.26 27.85 -6.11
CA GLY A 28 15.68 29.25 -6.01
C GLY A 28 15.75 29.88 -7.41
N ASN A 29 16.93 30.29 -7.84
CA ASN A 29 17.17 30.87 -9.18
C ASN A 29 17.84 29.88 -10.17
N VAL A 30 18.01 28.61 -9.78
CA VAL A 30 18.68 27.62 -10.64
C VAL A 30 17.62 26.76 -11.34
N PRO A 31 17.58 26.77 -12.70
CA PRO A 31 16.70 25.87 -13.44
C PRO A 31 17.22 24.43 -13.34
N VAL A 32 16.37 23.52 -12.90
CA VAL A 32 16.62 22.07 -12.84
C VAL A 32 15.60 21.33 -13.67
N LEU A 33 16.04 20.25 -14.31
CA LEU A 33 15.15 19.36 -15.03
C LEU A 33 14.83 18.14 -14.16
N ASP A 34 13.58 18.07 -13.74
CA ASP A 34 13.06 16.89 -13.05
C ASP A 34 12.61 15.84 -14.05
N ILE A 35 13.00 14.60 -13.79
CA ILE A 35 12.68 13.43 -14.64
C ILE A 35 11.30 12.89 -14.30
N ARG A 36 10.77 13.21 -13.11
CA ARG A 36 9.50 12.69 -12.61
C ARG A 36 8.72 13.78 -11.88
N GLN A 37 7.46 13.95 -12.26
CA GLN A 37 6.54 14.71 -11.43
C GLN A 37 6.09 13.85 -10.24
N GLU A 38 6.24 14.39 -9.05
CA GLU A 38 5.76 13.80 -7.81
C GLU A 38 4.81 14.78 -7.10
N PRO A 39 3.51 14.81 -7.47
CA PRO A 39 2.57 15.76 -6.87
C PRO A 39 2.52 15.68 -5.33
N LEU A 40 2.79 14.49 -4.77
CA LEU A 40 2.86 14.30 -3.31
C LEU A 40 4.18 14.76 -2.67
N ALA A 41 5.17 15.20 -3.45
CA ALA A 41 6.33 15.91 -2.90
C ALA A 41 5.96 17.34 -2.46
N GLN A 42 4.90 17.92 -3.05
CA GLN A 42 4.41 19.24 -2.68
C GLN A 42 3.74 19.23 -1.29
N PRO A 43 4.12 20.12 -0.36
CA PRO A 43 3.61 20.13 1.01
C PRO A 43 2.09 20.28 1.09
N GLU A 44 1.49 21.08 0.21
CA GLU A 44 0.05 21.33 0.16
C GLU A 44 -0.72 20.03 -0.14
N ASN A 45 -0.25 19.26 -1.11
CA ASN A 45 -0.85 18.00 -1.51
C ASN A 45 -0.70 16.94 -0.40
N ARG A 46 0.49 16.88 0.23
CA ARG A 46 0.72 15.98 1.40
C ARG A 46 -0.20 16.34 2.56
N LEU A 47 -0.37 17.63 2.82
CA LEU A 47 -1.25 18.09 3.89
C LEU A 47 -2.72 17.75 3.60
N ALA A 48 -3.20 18.06 2.39
CA ALA A 48 -4.56 17.76 1.97
C ALA A 48 -4.85 16.25 2.06
N LYS A 49 -3.92 15.43 1.56
CA LYS A 49 -4.01 13.96 1.66
C LYS A 49 -4.03 13.49 3.12
N ARG A 50 -3.17 14.04 3.97
CA ARG A 50 -3.08 13.66 5.38
C ARG A 50 -4.34 14.04 6.16
N LEU A 51 -4.91 15.21 5.91
CA LEU A 51 -6.18 15.63 6.51
C LEU A 51 -7.32 14.70 6.11
N PHE A 52 -7.41 14.36 4.83
CA PHE A 52 -8.38 13.38 4.36
C PHE A 52 -8.19 12.02 5.04
N ASP A 53 -6.97 11.50 5.10
CA ASP A 53 -6.64 10.22 5.76
C ASP A 53 -7.10 10.20 7.22
N ILE A 54 -6.84 11.28 7.96
CA ILE A 54 -7.22 11.40 9.39
C ILE A 54 -8.75 11.41 9.51
N VAL A 55 -9.43 12.30 8.78
CA VAL A 55 -10.89 12.46 8.89
C VAL A 55 -11.60 11.17 8.48
N PHE A 56 -11.21 10.58 7.35
CA PHE A 56 -11.81 9.34 6.85
C PHE A 56 -11.60 8.17 7.81
N SER A 57 -10.37 8.01 8.32
CA SER A 57 -10.05 6.92 9.25
C SER A 57 -10.73 7.10 10.60
N LEU A 58 -10.78 8.32 11.12
CA LEU A 58 -11.46 8.62 12.40
C LEU A 58 -12.96 8.33 12.28
N LEU A 59 -13.60 8.81 11.20
CA LEU A 59 -15.00 8.53 10.94
C LEU A 59 -15.27 7.01 10.89
N PHE A 60 -14.47 6.27 10.13
CA PHE A 60 -14.59 4.82 10.03
C PHE A 60 -14.39 4.12 11.37
N LEU A 61 -13.34 4.48 12.10
CA LEU A 61 -13.00 3.85 13.40
C LEU A 61 -14.00 4.16 14.51
N CYS A 62 -14.68 5.32 14.46
CA CYS A 62 -15.69 5.67 15.45
C CYS A 62 -17.09 5.13 15.13
N THR A 63 -17.40 4.84 13.86
CA THR A 63 -18.75 4.44 13.45
C THR A 63 -18.84 2.94 13.13
N ILE A 64 -18.19 2.51 12.07
CA ILE A 64 -18.34 1.15 11.49
C ILE A 64 -17.43 0.13 12.21
N PHE A 65 -16.19 0.52 12.51
CA PHE A 65 -15.20 -0.40 13.05
C PHE A 65 -15.58 -1.03 14.40
N PRO A 66 -16.19 -0.34 15.38
CA PRO A 66 -16.56 -0.96 16.67
C PRO A 66 -17.54 -2.12 16.48
N ILE A 67 -18.51 -1.98 15.56
CA ILE A 67 -19.49 -3.04 15.27
C ILE A 67 -18.78 -4.24 14.66
N ILE A 68 -17.93 -4.02 13.66
CA ILE A 68 -17.14 -5.07 13.01
C ILE A 68 -16.19 -5.73 14.02
N PHE A 69 -15.53 -4.93 14.87
CA PHE A 69 -14.60 -5.43 15.87
C PHE A 69 -15.26 -6.38 16.86
N ILE A 70 -16.46 -6.06 17.37
CA ILE A 70 -17.20 -6.93 18.30
C ILE A 70 -17.56 -8.23 17.58
N ILE A 71 -18.16 -8.17 16.39
CA ILE A 71 -18.63 -9.36 15.66
C ILE A 71 -17.45 -10.25 15.27
N ILE A 72 -16.45 -9.69 14.61
CA ILE A 72 -15.29 -10.45 14.11
C ILE A 72 -14.39 -10.88 15.26
N GLY A 73 -14.17 -10.03 16.25
CA GLY A 73 -13.37 -10.36 17.43
C GLY A 73 -13.93 -11.54 18.21
N LEU A 74 -15.25 -11.57 18.42
CA LEU A 74 -15.93 -12.69 19.06
C LEU A 74 -15.84 -13.96 18.20
N ALA A 75 -16.09 -13.85 16.88
CA ALA A 75 -15.97 -14.97 15.96
C ALA A 75 -14.55 -15.56 15.92
N ILE A 76 -13.49 -14.71 15.94
CA ILE A 76 -12.10 -15.17 16.02
C ILE A 76 -11.85 -15.92 17.34
N LYS A 77 -12.33 -15.41 18.48
CA LYS A 77 -12.13 -16.04 19.79
C LYS A 77 -12.81 -17.42 19.86
N ILE A 78 -13.99 -17.56 19.27
CA ILE A 78 -14.74 -18.83 19.25
C ILE A 78 -14.07 -19.85 18.32
N THR A 79 -13.58 -19.41 17.15
CA THR A 79 -13.04 -20.32 16.12
C THR A 79 -11.58 -20.71 16.34
N SER A 80 -10.80 -19.89 17.05
CA SER A 80 -9.37 -20.14 17.25
C SER A 80 -8.87 -19.43 18.52
N PRO A 81 -8.27 -20.17 19.50
CA PRO A 81 -7.70 -19.55 20.69
C PRO A 81 -6.52 -18.64 20.33
N GLY A 82 -6.38 -17.50 21.06
CA GLY A 82 -5.28 -16.56 20.90
C GLY A 82 -5.73 -15.11 20.69
N PRO A 83 -4.82 -14.19 20.27
CA PRO A 83 -5.10 -12.76 20.09
C PRO A 83 -6.05 -12.50 18.91
N ILE A 84 -6.86 -11.43 19.01
CA ILE A 84 -7.75 -10.99 17.92
C ILE A 84 -6.96 -10.37 16.79
N PHE A 85 -5.99 -9.53 17.14
CA PHE A 85 -5.12 -8.86 16.17
C PHE A 85 -3.86 -9.68 15.86
N PHE A 86 -3.47 -9.61 14.62
CA PHE A 86 -2.17 -10.02 14.12
C PHE A 86 -1.37 -8.77 13.75
N LYS A 87 -0.08 -8.75 14.07
CA LYS A 87 0.85 -7.68 13.77
C LYS A 87 2.00 -8.25 12.96
N GLN A 88 2.40 -7.55 11.91
CA GLN A 88 3.55 -7.94 11.09
C GLN A 88 4.33 -6.71 10.65
N LYS A 89 5.65 -6.77 10.70
CA LYS A 89 6.50 -5.69 10.18
C LYS A 89 6.40 -5.59 8.68
N ARG A 90 6.27 -4.38 8.19
CA ARG A 90 6.18 -4.03 6.77
C ARG A 90 7.07 -2.83 6.46
N SER A 91 7.48 -2.72 5.18
CA SER A 91 8.18 -1.55 4.67
C SER A 91 7.16 -0.43 4.40
N GLY A 92 7.40 0.73 4.99
CA GLY A 92 6.63 1.96 4.85
C GLY A 92 7.32 3.03 4.01
N GLU A 93 6.93 4.29 4.21
CA GLU A 93 7.53 5.47 3.58
C GLU A 93 9.02 5.53 3.92
N GLU A 94 9.86 5.90 2.95
CA GLU A 94 11.34 5.92 3.07
C GLU A 94 11.94 4.59 3.54
N ASN A 95 11.24 3.48 3.23
CA ASN A 95 11.61 2.13 3.67
C ASN A 95 11.68 1.95 5.20
N LYS A 96 11.05 2.84 5.99
CA LYS A 96 10.97 2.70 7.43
C LYS A 96 10.05 1.54 7.80
N GLU A 97 10.48 0.71 8.72
CA GLU A 97 9.67 -0.41 9.21
C GLU A 97 8.53 0.07 10.11
N PHE A 98 7.34 -0.50 9.94
CA PHE A 98 6.22 -0.27 10.84
C PHE A 98 5.44 -1.56 11.13
N TRP A 99 4.67 -1.58 12.22
CA TRP A 99 3.80 -2.68 12.58
C TRP A 99 2.44 -2.55 11.91
N CYS A 100 2.17 -3.38 10.90
CA CYS A 100 0.90 -3.42 10.19
C CYS A 100 -0.11 -4.27 10.97
N TYR A 101 -1.25 -3.68 11.33
CA TYR A 101 -2.32 -4.33 12.08
C TYR A 101 -3.31 -5.03 11.15
N LYS A 102 -3.71 -6.26 11.51
CA LYS A 102 -4.75 -7.02 10.83
C LYS A 102 -5.58 -7.81 11.83
N PHE A 103 -6.80 -8.23 11.47
CA PHE A 103 -7.46 -9.31 12.17
C PHE A 103 -6.75 -10.63 11.90
N ARG A 104 -6.66 -11.47 12.90
CA ARG A 104 -6.04 -12.79 12.75
C ARG A 104 -6.92 -13.70 11.90
N SER A 105 -6.48 -14.04 10.71
CA SER A 105 -7.15 -14.93 9.75
C SER A 105 -6.58 -16.35 9.71
N MET A 106 -5.47 -16.58 10.43
CA MET A 106 -4.77 -17.86 10.51
C MET A 106 -4.63 -18.34 11.95
N ARG A 107 -4.42 -19.65 12.11
CA ARG A 107 -4.00 -20.21 13.40
C ARG A 107 -2.64 -19.64 13.80
N VAL A 108 -2.40 -19.52 15.12
CA VAL A 108 -1.09 -19.07 15.61
C VAL A 108 -0.01 -20.03 15.13
N ASN A 109 0.99 -19.51 14.43
CA ASN A 109 2.12 -20.28 13.89
C ASN A 109 3.41 -19.44 13.95
N LYS A 110 4.56 -20.12 13.85
CA LYS A 110 5.89 -19.49 13.90
C LYS A 110 6.40 -18.99 12.54
N ASP A 111 5.66 -19.28 11.46
CA ASP A 111 6.10 -19.00 10.08
C ASP A 111 5.41 -17.78 9.47
N SER A 112 4.66 -17.03 10.27
CA SER A 112 3.88 -15.88 9.82
C SER A 112 4.73 -14.78 9.18
N ASP A 113 5.97 -14.60 9.61
CA ASP A 113 6.89 -13.58 9.11
C ASP A 113 7.83 -14.09 8.01
N LYS A 114 7.85 -15.41 7.77
CA LYS A 114 8.78 -16.06 6.83
C LYS A 114 8.12 -16.49 5.53
N VAL A 115 6.87 -16.95 5.60
CA VAL A 115 6.18 -17.59 4.47
C VAL A 115 4.92 -16.81 4.11
N GLN A 116 4.87 -16.36 2.85
CA GLN A 116 3.68 -15.72 2.29
C GLN A 116 2.49 -16.69 2.30
N ALA A 117 1.31 -16.16 2.58
CA ALA A 117 0.08 -16.94 2.51
C ALA A 117 -0.27 -17.28 1.06
N THR A 118 -0.57 -18.54 0.80
CA THR A 118 -1.00 -19.05 -0.51
C THR A 118 -2.52 -19.19 -0.59
N LEU A 119 -3.07 -19.42 -1.79
CA LEU A 119 -4.52 -19.56 -2.01
C LEU A 119 -5.12 -20.67 -1.11
N ASN A 120 -4.52 -21.84 -1.03
CA ASN A 120 -4.98 -23.01 -0.27
C ASN A 120 -4.12 -23.27 0.98
N ASP A 121 -3.71 -22.21 1.68
CA ASP A 121 -2.87 -22.31 2.86
C ASP A 121 -3.58 -23.03 4.02
N PRO A 122 -3.04 -24.17 4.53
CA PRO A 122 -3.67 -24.96 5.59
C PRO A 122 -3.74 -24.23 6.95
N ARG A 123 -2.97 -23.16 7.11
CA ARG A 123 -2.99 -22.32 8.31
C ARG A 123 -4.24 -21.45 8.42
N LYS A 124 -4.97 -21.25 7.32
CA LYS A 124 -6.20 -20.43 7.29
C LYS A 124 -7.34 -21.12 8.03
N THR A 125 -8.11 -20.35 8.81
CA THR A 125 -9.38 -20.80 9.33
C THR A 125 -10.51 -20.57 8.31
N ARG A 126 -11.68 -21.25 8.48
CA ARG A 126 -12.84 -20.98 7.61
C ARG A 126 -13.27 -19.50 7.68
N LEU A 127 -13.32 -18.94 8.88
CA LEU A 127 -13.56 -17.51 9.10
C LEU A 127 -12.47 -16.66 8.44
N GLY A 128 -11.20 -17.06 8.56
CA GLY A 128 -10.08 -16.37 7.94
C GLY A 128 -10.16 -16.32 6.42
N ASN A 129 -10.61 -17.39 5.77
CA ASN A 129 -10.86 -17.40 4.34
C ASN A 129 -11.95 -16.38 3.93
N PHE A 130 -13.05 -16.33 4.70
CA PHE A 130 -14.10 -15.32 4.48
C PHE A 130 -13.55 -13.90 4.65
N MET A 131 -12.86 -13.61 5.75
CA MET A 131 -12.28 -12.28 6.02
C MET A 131 -11.32 -11.84 4.92
N ARG A 132 -10.47 -12.73 4.40
CA ARG A 132 -9.53 -12.42 3.32
C ARG A 132 -10.22 -12.14 2.00
N LYS A 133 -11.24 -12.93 1.63
CA LYS A 133 -12.04 -12.69 0.42
C LYS A 133 -12.75 -11.33 0.45
N THR A 134 -13.19 -10.91 1.62
CA THR A 134 -13.89 -9.63 1.82
C THR A 134 -12.97 -8.49 2.25
N SER A 135 -11.66 -8.76 2.49
CA SER A 135 -10.66 -7.82 3.04
C SER A 135 -11.01 -7.23 4.41
N ILE A 136 -11.95 -7.84 5.11
CA ILE A 136 -12.29 -7.46 6.50
C ILE A 136 -11.07 -7.60 7.42
N ASP A 137 -10.18 -8.57 7.14
CA ASP A 137 -8.94 -8.75 7.91
C ASP A 137 -8.01 -7.54 7.87
N GLU A 138 -8.10 -6.67 6.86
CA GLU A 138 -7.25 -5.48 6.70
C GLU A 138 -7.82 -4.21 7.34
N LEU A 139 -9.07 -4.23 7.82
CA LEU A 139 -9.72 -3.05 8.41
C LEU A 139 -8.98 -2.46 9.64
N PRO A 140 -8.28 -3.23 10.50
CA PRO A 140 -7.47 -2.63 11.56
C PRO A 140 -6.34 -1.71 11.07
N GLN A 141 -5.96 -1.74 9.78
CA GLN A 141 -4.97 -0.84 9.20
C GLN A 141 -5.41 0.64 9.24
N PHE A 142 -6.70 0.94 9.41
CA PHE A 142 -7.13 2.31 9.68
C PHE A 142 -6.51 2.90 10.95
N ILE A 143 -6.13 2.05 11.92
CA ILE A 143 -5.33 2.46 13.09
C ILE A 143 -3.94 2.92 12.63
N ASN A 144 -3.29 2.18 11.70
CA ASN A 144 -2.00 2.60 11.13
C ASN A 144 -2.11 3.91 10.36
N VAL A 145 -3.24 4.15 9.68
CA VAL A 145 -3.48 5.44 9.01
C VAL A 145 -3.54 6.58 10.02
N LEU A 146 -4.25 6.44 11.12
CA LEU A 146 -4.29 7.47 12.18
C LEU A 146 -2.91 7.70 12.81
N LEU A 147 -2.16 6.64 13.09
CA LEU A 147 -0.80 6.72 13.64
C LEU A 147 0.19 7.40 12.67
N GLY A 148 -0.13 7.42 11.37
CA GLY A 148 0.70 8.05 10.35
C GLY A 148 1.65 7.13 9.62
N ASP A 149 1.61 5.81 9.88
CA ASP A 149 2.41 4.80 9.18
C ASP A 149 1.88 4.51 7.77
N MET A 150 0.58 4.70 7.56
CA MET A 150 -0.13 4.40 6.33
C MET A 150 -1.02 5.55 5.87
N SER A 151 -1.52 5.44 4.65
CA SER A 151 -2.58 6.24 4.05
C SER A 151 -3.78 5.34 3.71
N VAL A 152 -4.95 5.91 3.49
CA VAL A 152 -6.11 5.17 2.96
C VAL A 152 -5.78 4.64 1.56
N VAL A 153 -5.19 5.48 0.71
CA VAL A 153 -4.80 5.13 -0.67
C VAL A 153 -3.29 5.27 -0.86
N GLY A 154 -2.66 4.25 -1.41
CA GLY A 154 -1.22 4.22 -1.69
C GLY A 154 -0.74 2.85 -2.14
N PRO A 155 0.56 2.68 -2.42
CA PRO A 155 1.16 1.39 -2.71
C PRO A 155 0.93 0.37 -1.58
N ARG A 156 0.63 -0.89 -1.93
CA ARG A 156 0.41 -1.93 -0.92
C ARG A 156 1.71 -2.22 -0.13
N PRO A 157 1.69 -2.23 1.23
CA PRO A 157 2.89 -2.50 2.03
C PRO A 157 3.34 -3.96 1.87
N HIS A 158 4.62 -4.16 1.58
CA HIS A 158 5.22 -5.48 1.44
C HIS A 158 5.91 -5.96 2.72
N MET A 159 6.10 -7.29 2.83
CA MET A 159 6.94 -7.88 3.87
C MET A 159 8.39 -7.43 3.68
N LEU A 160 9.15 -7.25 4.76
CA LEU A 160 10.56 -6.84 4.69
C LEU A 160 11.39 -7.74 3.78
N LYS A 161 11.18 -9.06 3.88
CA LYS A 161 11.84 -10.04 3.03
C LYS A 161 11.56 -9.81 1.53
N HIS A 162 10.30 -9.50 1.18
CA HIS A 162 9.93 -9.20 -0.21
C HIS A 162 10.57 -7.90 -0.70
N THR A 163 10.64 -6.89 0.16
CA THR A 163 11.32 -5.63 -0.18
C THR A 163 12.79 -5.87 -0.47
N GLU A 164 13.48 -6.66 0.36
CA GLU A 164 14.89 -7.02 0.16
C GLU A 164 15.12 -7.81 -1.13
N GLU A 165 14.25 -8.77 -1.44
CA GLU A 165 14.34 -9.62 -2.61
C GLU A 165 14.06 -8.84 -3.91
N TYR A 166 12.88 -8.20 -3.98
CA TYR A 166 12.43 -7.54 -5.21
C TYR A 166 13.16 -6.22 -5.50
N SER A 167 13.73 -5.55 -4.51
CA SER A 167 14.58 -4.37 -4.74
C SER A 167 15.84 -4.67 -5.55
N LYS A 168 16.30 -5.92 -5.53
CA LYS A 168 17.46 -6.39 -6.31
C LYS A 168 17.07 -6.87 -7.72
N LEU A 169 15.84 -7.30 -7.90
CA LEU A 169 15.35 -7.94 -9.14
C LEU A 169 14.63 -6.96 -10.06
N ILE A 170 13.95 -5.95 -9.50
CA ILE A 170 13.10 -5.03 -10.25
C ILE A 170 13.68 -3.63 -10.18
N ASP A 171 13.95 -3.06 -11.36
CA ASP A 171 14.38 -1.66 -11.46
C ASP A 171 13.28 -0.74 -10.91
N LYS A 172 13.70 0.32 -10.17
CA LYS A 172 12.79 1.32 -9.56
C LYS A 172 11.83 0.77 -8.51
N TYR A 173 12.01 -0.48 -8.05
CA TYR A 173 11.15 -1.04 -6.99
C TYR A 173 11.01 -0.11 -5.78
N MET A 174 12.10 0.56 -5.38
CA MET A 174 12.15 1.41 -4.20
C MET A 174 11.36 2.72 -4.35
N VAL A 175 11.05 3.14 -5.57
CA VAL A 175 10.28 4.36 -5.84
C VAL A 175 8.91 4.36 -5.15
N ARG A 176 8.30 3.20 -5.03
CA ARG A 176 7.02 3.03 -4.34
C ARG A 176 7.04 3.42 -2.85
N HIS A 177 8.23 3.52 -2.24
CA HIS A 177 8.42 3.94 -0.85
C HIS A 177 8.60 5.45 -0.67
N LEU A 178 8.50 6.25 -1.73
CA LEU A 178 8.50 7.72 -1.66
C LEU A 178 7.20 8.28 -1.05
N VAL A 179 6.16 7.44 -0.92
CA VAL A 179 4.89 7.79 -0.29
C VAL A 179 4.48 6.74 0.73
N LYS A 180 3.56 7.11 1.62
CA LYS A 180 3.00 6.17 2.59
C LYS A 180 2.28 5.01 1.90
N PRO A 181 2.45 3.77 2.38
CA PRO A 181 1.70 2.64 1.87
C PRO A 181 0.21 2.81 2.16
N GLY A 182 -0.64 2.27 1.28
CA GLY A 182 -2.09 2.36 1.38
C GLY A 182 -2.77 1.08 1.83
N ILE A 183 -3.98 1.22 2.40
CA ILE A 183 -4.92 0.11 2.60
C ILE A 183 -5.37 -0.40 1.24
N THR A 184 -5.69 0.51 0.32
CA THR A 184 -5.96 0.24 -1.09
C THR A 184 -5.03 1.07 -1.98
N GLY A 185 -4.98 0.76 -3.29
CA GLY A 185 -4.10 1.47 -4.22
C GLY A 185 -4.42 1.16 -5.68
N TRP A 186 -3.83 1.94 -6.57
CA TRP A 186 -4.05 1.82 -8.01
C TRP A 186 -3.74 0.42 -8.55
N ALA A 187 -2.61 -0.17 -8.17
CA ALA A 187 -2.25 -1.53 -8.54
C ALA A 187 -3.33 -2.54 -8.12
N GLN A 188 -3.87 -2.40 -6.90
CA GLN A 188 -4.90 -3.31 -6.39
C GLN A 188 -6.21 -3.23 -7.18
N VAL A 189 -6.68 -2.02 -7.51
CA VAL A 189 -7.96 -1.84 -8.23
C VAL A 189 -7.87 -2.05 -9.73
N THR A 190 -6.64 -2.26 -10.25
CA THR A 190 -6.36 -2.53 -11.67
C THR A 190 -5.89 -3.96 -11.94
N GLY A 191 -6.18 -4.92 -11.03
CA GLY A 191 -5.95 -6.34 -11.23
C GLY A 191 -4.62 -6.90 -10.70
N PHE A 192 -3.83 -6.13 -9.93
CA PHE A 192 -2.56 -6.57 -9.35
C PHE A 192 -2.65 -6.73 -7.82
N ARG A 193 -3.79 -7.26 -7.34
CA ARG A 193 -4.03 -7.44 -5.90
C ARG A 193 -3.53 -8.76 -5.34
N GLY A 194 -3.60 -9.81 -6.13
CA GLY A 194 -3.42 -11.20 -5.72
C GLY A 194 -1.99 -11.58 -5.28
N GLU A 195 -1.78 -12.89 -5.15
CA GLU A 195 -0.46 -13.48 -4.91
C GLU A 195 0.45 -13.19 -6.13
N THR A 196 1.68 -12.80 -5.87
CA THR A 196 2.69 -12.65 -6.92
C THR A 196 3.51 -13.94 -7.01
N ARG A 197 3.21 -14.78 -7.99
CA ARG A 197 3.92 -16.03 -8.26
C ARG A 197 5.06 -15.83 -9.23
N GLU A 198 4.85 -14.97 -10.20
CA GLU A 198 5.78 -14.66 -11.26
C GLU A 198 6.32 -13.24 -11.14
N LEU A 199 7.56 -13.02 -11.57
CA LEU A 199 8.22 -11.72 -11.47
C LEU A 199 7.45 -10.62 -12.18
N TRP A 200 6.91 -10.89 -13.38
CA TRP A 200 6.14 -9.91 -14.17
C TRP A 200 4.90 -9.37 -13.44
N GLN A 201 4.30 -10.18 -12.53
CA GLN A 201 3.16 -9.71 -11.72
C GLN A 201 3.59 -8.65 -10.72
N MET A 202 4.79 -8.82 -10.15
CA MET A 202 5.36 -7.83 -9.24
C MET A 202 5.82 -6.58 -10.00
N GLU A 203 6.45 -6.75 -11.17
CA GLU A 203 6.82 -5.63 -12.05
C GLU A 203 5.60 -4.81 -12.44
N GLY A 204 4.53 -5.46 -12.91
CA GLY A 204 3.28 -4.78 -13.25
C GLY A 204 2.63 -4.07 -12.06
N ARG A 205 2.81 -4.57 -10.83
CA ARG A 205 2.39 -3.86 -9.60
C ARG A 205 3.22 -2.62 -9.36
N VAL A 206 4.56 -2.73 -9.46
CA VAL A 206 5.50 -1.62 -9.27
C VAL A 206 5.26 -0.52 -10.30
N GLU A 207 5.05 -0.87 -11.56
CA GLU A 207 4.73 0.10 -12.62
C GLU A 207 3.46 0.91 -12.30
N ARG A 208 2.42 0.26 -11.77
CA ARG A 208 1.17 0.93 -11.40
C ARG A 208 1.32 1.77 -10.13
N ASP A 209 2.14 1.31 -9.19
CA ASP A 209 2.47 2.10 -8.01
C ASP A 209 3.24 3.37 -8.41
N ILE A 210 4.22 3.27 -9.34
CA ILE A 210 4.95 4.42 -9.87
C ILE A 210 4.00 5.35 -10.64
N TRP A 211 3.14 4.79 -11.50
CA TRP A 211 2.15 5.57 -12.22
C TRP A 211 1.25 6.38 -11.26
N TYR A 212 0.81 5.77 -10.17
CA TYR A 212 0.03 6.46 -9.14
C TYR A 212 0.80 7.64 -8.53
N LEU A 213 2.08 7.47 -8.21
CA LEU A 213 2.91 8.53 -7.67
C LEU A 213 3.03 9.73 -8.63
N GLU A 214 3.21 9.43 -9.92
CA GLU A 214 3.38 10.45 -10.98
C GLU A 214 2.08 11.18 -11.35
N HIS A 215 0.93 10.53 -11.17
CA HIS A 215 -0.38 11.05 -11.59
C HIS A 215 -1.32 11.30 -10.42
N TRP A 216 -0.80 11.36 -9.20
CA TRP A 216 -1.62 11.57 -8.04
C TRP A 216 -2.44 12.86 -8.14
N THR A 217 -3.72 12.74 -7.88
CA THR A 217 -4.65 13.82 -7.60
C THR A 217 -5.59 13.39 -6.48
N PHE A 218 -6.18 14.34 -5.76
CA PHE A 218 -7.18 14.01 -4.76
C PHE A 218 -8.38 13.23 -5.34
N MET A 219 -8.81 13.58 -6.56
CA MET A 219 -9.89 12.87 -7.26
C MET A 219 -9.51 11.43 -7.62
N LEU A 220 -8.23 11.16 -7.91
CA LEU A 220 -7.74 9.80 -8.14
C LEU A 220 -7.87 8.94 -6.88
N ASP A 221 -7.59 9.49 -5.70
CA ASP A 221 -7.79 8.77 -4.44
C ASP A 221 -9.26 8.41 -4.23
N LEU A 222 -10.18 9.35 -4.43
CA LEU A 222 -11.62 9.08 -4.33
C LEU A 222 -12.08 8.03 -5.33
N TYR A 223 -11.56 8.07 -6.55
CA TYR A 223 -11.86 7.07 -7.58
C TYR A 223 -11.34 5.68 -7.22
N ILE A 224 -10.14 5.58 -6.64
CA ILE A 224 -9.58 4.31 -6.15
C ILE A 224 -10.43 3.74 -5.01
N ILE A 225 -10.87 4.57 -4.06
CA ILE A 225 -11.77 4.15 -2.98
C ILE A 225 -13.09 3.64 -3.56
N TYR A 226 -13.70 4.39 -4.49
CA TYR A 226 -14.92 3.94 -5.16
C TYR A 226 -14.74 2.59 -5.85
N LYS A 227 -13.66 2.42 -6.63
CA LYS A 227 -13.35 1.13 -7.28
C LYS A 227 -13.14 0.00 -6.26
N THR A 228 -12.48 0.28 -5.15
CA THR A 228 -12.27 -0.72 -4.08
C THR A 228 -13.59 -1.22 -3.53
N VAL A 229 -14.51 -0.32 -3.19
CA VAL A 229 -15.84 -0.69 -2.71
C VAL A 229 -16.63 -1.45 -3.78
N LYS A 230 -16.61 -0.98 -5.02
CA LYS A 230 -17.27 -1.63 -6.15
C LYS A 230 -16.76 -3.06 -6.38
N ASN A 231 -15.45 -3.26 -6.33
CA ASN A 231 -14.82 -4.56 -6.52
C ASN A 231 -15.14 -5.49 -5.34
N ALA A 232 -15.13 -4.98 -4.11
CA ALA A 232 -15.52 -5.76 -2.92
C ALA A 232 -16.98 -6.26 -3.00
N VAL A 233 -17.91 -5.44 -3.51
CA VAL A 233 -19.33 -5.82 -3.69
C VAL A 233 -19.50 -6.81 -4.84
N LYS A 234 -18.78 -6.66 -5.94
CA LYS A 234 -18.88 -7.59 -7.10
C LYS A 234 -18.24 -8.95 -6.85
N GLY A 235 -17.38 -9.06 -5.86
CA GLY A 235 -16.54 -10.25 -5.61
C GLY A 235 -15.40 -10.34 -6.62
N GLU A 236 -14.20 -9.99 -6.20
CA GLU A 236 -13.00 -10.15 -7.04
C GLU A 236 -12.58 -11.61 -7.10
N LYS A 237 -12.36 -12.13 -8.33
CA LYS A 237 -11.84 -13.50 -8.54
C LYS A 237 -10.43 -13.68 -7.98
N GLU A 238 -9.68 -12.59 -7.78
CA GLU A 238 -8.29 -12.59 -7.30
C GLU A 238 -8.16 -12.29 -5.80
N ALA A 239 -9.27 -12.02 -5.08
CA ALA A 239 -9.26 -11.90 -3.63
C ALA A 239 -9.23 -13.30 -2.99
N TYR A 240 -8.23 -13.59 -2.17
CA TYR A 240 -8.07 -14.87 -1.45
C TYR A 240 -7.63 -14.67 -0.01
#